data_e50dc60f4f9770e498a05f7a0e1ca314
#
_entry.id   e50dc60f4f9770e498a05f7a0e1ca314
#
_cell.length_a   1.000
_cell.length_b   1.000
_cell.length_c   1.000
_cell.angle_alpha   90.00
_cell.angle_beta   90.00
_cell.angle_gamma   90.00
#
_symmetry.space_group_name_H-M   'P 1'
#
loop_
_entity.id
_entity.type
_entity.pdbx_description
1 polymer ?
#
loop_
_entity_poly.entity_id
_entity_poly.type
_entity_poly.pdbx_seq_one_letter_code
_entity_poly.pdbx_strand_id
1 'polypeptide(L)'
;MLFVVRRQRGGPWDWSRGMREQNGWDEHARFMDALVAEEFILLGGPLEDERFVLHVVEAPSKEAVHQRLAADNWTQDGKLETVSVEAWTVLLDGR
;
A
#
# COMPACT_ATOMS: atom_id res chain seq x y z
N MET A 1 11.88 -9.47 -7.37
CA MET A 1 11.54 -10.20 -6.13
C MET A 1 10.18 -9.73 -5.64
N LEU A 2 9.31 -10.66 -5.30
CA LEU A 2 7.98 -10.32 -4.79
C LEU A 2 8.02 -10.08 -3.28
N PHE A 3 7.23 -9.10 -2.84
CA PHE A 3 7.04 -8.80 -1.42
C PHE A 3 5.54 -8.71 -1.12
N VAL A 4 5.16 -9.18 0.05
CA VAL A 4 3.86 -8.91 0.63
C VAL A 4 4.03 -7.75 1.61
N VAL A 5 3.27 -6.69 1.39
CA VAL A 5 3.32 -5.48 2.19
C VAL A 5 1.99 -5.35 2.94
N ARG A 6 2.08 -5.27 4.26
CA ARG A 6 0.92 -5.01 5.10
C ARG A 6 1.00 -3.58 5.60
N ARG A 7 -0.09 -2.84 5.38
CA ARG A 7 -0.22 -1.48 5.87
C ARG A 7 -1.46 -1.40 6.76
N GLN A 8 -1.50 -0.42 7.65
CA GLN A 8 -2.68 -0.21 8.49
C GLN A 8 -3.08 1.26 8.51
N ARG A 9 -4.37 1.51 8.77
CA ARG A 9 -4.89 2.85 8.95
C ARG A 9 -4.32 3.43 10.25
N GLY A 10 -3.72 4.62 10.17
CA GLY A 10 -3.12 5.29 11.31
C GLY A 10 -4.08 6.25 12.01
N GLY A 11 -3.59 6.93 13.04
CA GLY A 11 -4.39 7.85 13.86
C GLY A 11 -5.13 8.93 13.09
N PRO A 12 -4.55 9.56 12.06
CA PRO A 12 -5.24 10.58 11.27
C PRO A 12 -6.36 10.08 10.36
N TRP A 13 -6.52 8.76 10.21
CA TRP A 13 -7.61 8.22 9.42
C TRP A 13 -8.96 8.58 10.04
N ASP A 14 -9.85 9.16 9.26
CA ASP A 14 -11.17 9.56 9.72
C ASP A 14 -12.18 8.43 9.46
N TRP A 15 -12.50 7.67 10.52
CA TRP A 15 -13.39 6.51 10.43
C TRP A 15 -14.86 6.88 10.17
N SER A 16 -15.20 8.18 10.26
CA SER A 16 -16.54 8.64 9.92
C SER A 16 -16.75 8.83 8.43
N ARG A 17 -15.68 8.72 7.63
CA ARG A 17 -15.69 8.91 6.19
C ARG A 17 -15.18 7.68 5.47
N GLY A 18 -15.66 7.48 4.25
CA GLY A 18 -15.12 6.45 3.37
C GLY A 18 -13.72 6.81 2.87
N MET A 19 -13.06 5.83 2.26
CA MET A 19 -11.70 5.98 1.77
C MET A 19 -11.57 7.15 0.77
N ARG A 20 -12.51 7.26 -0.16
CA ARG A 20 -12.45 8.29 -1.20
C ARG A 20 -12.79 9.68 -0.69
N GLU A 21 -13.28 9.79 0.54
CA GLU A 21 -13.65 11.06 1.19
C GLU A 21 -12.59 11.53 2.18
N GLN A 22 -11.53 10.74 2.37
CA GLN A 22 -10.40 11.14 3.21
C GLN A 22 -9.65 12.31 2.56
N ASN A 23 -9.12 13.19 3.39
CA ASN A 23 -8.27 14.27 2.88
C ASN A 23 -7.08 13.70 2.12
N GLY A 24 -6.81 14.28 0.94
CA GLY A 24 -5.67 13.86 0.12
C GLY A 24 -5.93 12.64 -0.73
N TRP A 25 -7.18 12.18 -0.84
CA TRP A 25 -7.51 11.00 -1.64
C TRP A 25 -7.03 11.12 -3.09
N ASP A 26 -7.29 12.25 -3.75
CA ASP A 26 -6.94 12.40 -5.18
C ASP A 26 -5.44 12.28 -5.40
N GLU A 27 -4.64 12.90 -4.54
CA GLU A 27 -3.18 12.80 -4.61
C GLU A 27 -2.70 11.37 -4.34
N HIS A 28 -3.24 10.74 -3.28
CA HIS A 28 -2.93 9.36 -2.94
C HIS A 28 -3.28 8.41 -4.09
N ALA A 29 -4.48 8.55 -4.66
CA ALA A 29 -4.94 7.69 -5.75
C ALA A 29 -4.03 7.81 -6.99
N ARG A 30 -3.66 9.05 -7.36
CA ARG A 30 -2.74 9.26 -8.50
C ARG A 30 -1.38 8.63 -8.23
N PHE A 31 -0.86 8.77 -7.02
CA PHE A 31 0.41 8.16 -6.63
C PHE A 31 0.35 6.63 -6.74
N MET A 32 -0.69 6.03 -6.19
CA MET A 32 -0.84 4.57 -6.21
C MET A 32 -1.07 4.04 -7.63
N ASP A 33 -1.87 4.75 -8.43
CA ASP A 33 -2.09 4.37 -9.83
C ASP A 33 -0.79 4.41 -10.64
N ALA A 34 0.09 5.37 -10.37
CA ALA A 34 1.39 5.44 -11.02
C ALA A 34 2.26 4.22 -10.66
N LEU A 35 2.22 3.77 -9.41
CA LEU A 35 2.95 2.58 -8.98
C LEU A 35 2.43 1.31 -9.67
N VAL A 36 1.12 1.25 -9.91
CA VAL A 36 0.52 0.15 -10.68
C VAL A 36 0.96 0.21 -12.14
N ALA A 37 0.95 1.40 -12.75
CA ALA A 37 1.38 1.58 -14.14
C ALA A 37 2.85 1.22 -14.34
N GLU A 38 3.69 1.43 -13.34
CA GLU A 38 5.11 1.06 -13.36
C GLU A 38 5.35 -0.42 -13.04
N GLU A 39 4.30 -1.19 -12.80
CA GLU A 39 4.38 -2.60 -12.40
C GLU A 39 5.12 -2.82 -11.07
N PHE A 40 5.15 -1.79 -10.24
CA PHE A 40 5.65 -1.90 -8.87
C PHE A 40 4.61 -2.56 -7.96
N ILE A 41 3.36 -2.09 -8.00
CA ILE A 41 2.25 -2.74 -7.31
C ILE A 41 1.51 -3.63 -8.29
N LEU A 42 1.46 -4.92 -8.00
CA LEU A 42 0.77 -5.90 -8.84
C LEU A 42 -0.67 -6.11 -8.40
N LEU A 43 -0.91 -6.12 -7.10
CA LEU A 43 -2.23 -6.24 -6.48
C LEU A 43 -2.24 -5.42 -5.22
N GLY A 44 -3.39 -4.86 -4.85
CA GLY A 44 -3.51 -4.14 -3.60
C GLY A 44 -4.94 -3.78 -3.28
N GLY A 45 -5.24 -3.64 -2.01
CA GLY A 45 -6.55 -3.23 -1.55
C GLY A 45 -6.76 -3.50 -0.07
N PRO A 46 -7.85 -2.94 0.50
CA PRO A 46 -8.18 -3.15 1.90
C PRO A 46 -8.67 -4.58 2.16
N LEU A 47 -8.37 -5.10 3.33
CA LEU A 47 -8.93 -6.34 3.82
C LEU A 47 -10.34 -6.10 4.37
N GLU A 48 -11.02 -7.17 4.77
CA GLU A 48 -12.44 -7.16 5.13
C GLU A 48 -12.79 -6.10 6.19
N ASP A 49 -11.97 -5.95 7.22
CA ASP A 49 -12.23 -4.98 8.30
C ASP A 49 -11.79 -3.55 7.96
N GLU A 50 -11.19 -3.37 6.78
CA GLU A 50 -10.67 -2.09 6.29
C GLU A 50 -9.59 -1.45 7.15
N ARG A 51 -9.20 -2.05 8.27
CA ARG A 51 -8.10 -1.58 9.10
C ARG A 51 -6.77 -1.79 8.40
N PHE A 52 -6.63 -2.93 7.73
CA PHE A 52 -5.41 -3.32 7.04
C PHE A 52 -5.57 -3.27 5.54
N VAL A 53 -4.48 -2.93 4.88
CA VAL A 53 -4.36 -2.91 3.42
C VAL A 53 -3.20 -3.82 3.05
N LEU A 54 -3.41 -4.66 2.06
CA LEU A 54 -2.39 -5.58 1.59
C LEU A 54 -1.97 -5.20 0.18
N HIS A 55 -0.66 -5.28 -0.09
CA HIS A 55 -0.12 -5.10 -1.44
C HIS A 55 0.82 -6.25 -1.79
N VAL A 56 0.80 -6.64 -3.04
CA VAL A 56 1.84 -7.50 -3.63
C VAL A 56 2.69 -6.61 -4.51
N VAL A 57 3.99 -6.57 -4.25
CA VAL A 57 4.91 -5.61 -4.83
C VAL A 57 6.09 -6.33 -5.46
N GLU A 58 6.51 -5.87 -6.66
CA GLU A 58 7.74 -6.31 -7.30
C GLU A 58 8.81 -5.23 -7.09
N ALA A 59 9.89 -5.59 -6.42
CA ALA A 59 10.96 -4.64 -6.11
C ALA A 59 12.30 -5.36 -5.94
N PRO A 60 13.44 -4.64 -6.04
CA PRO A 60 14.75 -5.27 -5.84
C PRO A 60 15.07 -5.56 -4.38
N SER A 61 14.46 -4.85 -3.42
CA SER A 61 14.78 -4.99 -2.00
C SER A 61 13.65 -4.45 -1.12
N LYS A 62 13.68 -4.79 0.17
CA LYS A 62 12.75 -4.22 1.16
C LYS A 62 12.92 -2.72 1.27
N GLU A 63 14.16 -2.23 1.23
CA GLU A 63 14.47 -0.81 1.30
C GLU A 63 13.82 -0.06 0.13
N ALA A 64 13.86 -0.63 -1.07
CA ALA A 64 13.21 -0.03 -2.23
C ALA A 64 11.70 0.07 -2.04
N VAL A 65 11.08 -0.94 -1.42
CA VAL A 65 9.65 -0.89 -1.09
C VAL A 65 9.34 0.25 -0.14
N HIS A 66 10.09 0.34 0.95
CA HIS A 66 9.90 1.43 1.93
C HIS A 66 10.12 2.81 1.32
N GLN A 67 11.16 2.98 0.51
CA GLN A 67 11.45 4.25 -0.14
C GLN A 67 10.33 4.69 -1.08
N ARG A 68 9.80 3.76 -1.88
CA ARG A 68 8.72 4.08 -2.82
C ARG A 68 7.44 4.46 -2.08
N LEU A 69 7.06 3.71 -1.05
CA LEU A 69 5.85 3.99 -0.29
C LEU A 69 5.97 5.23 0.60
N ALA A 70 7.18 5.60 1.00
CA ALA A 70 7.40 6.81 1.81
C ALA A 70 7.02 8.11 1.07
N ALA A 71 6.97 8.08 -0.25
CA ALA A 71 6.60 9.25 -1.06
C ALA A 71 5.06 9.44 -1.15
N ASP A 72 4.28 8.49 -0.68
CA ASP A 72 2.83 8.59 -0.62
C ASP A 72 2.41 9.64 0.42
N ASN A 73 1.54 10.57 0.03
CA ASN A 73 1.07 11.61 0.95
C ASN A 73 0.38 11.04 2.19
N TRP A 74 -0.30 9.89 2.07
CA TRP A 74 -0.93 9.25 3.22
C TRP A 74 0.07 8.54 4.13
N THR A 75 1.22 8.12 3.61
CA THR A 75 2.32 7.65 4.45
C THR A 75 2.91 8.83 5.23
N GLN A 76 3.09 9.96 4.56
CA GLN A 76 3.71 11.15 5.15
C GLN A 76 2.87 11.76 6.27
N ASP A 77 1.55 11.74 6.13
CA ASP A 77 0.66 12.31 7.14
C ASP A 77 0.18 11.30 8.19
N GLY A 78 0.56 10.05 8.05
CA GLY A 78 0.25 9.01 9.02
C GLY A 78 -1.10 8.32 8.85
N LYS A 79 -1.83 8.59 7.76
CA LYS A 79 -3.10 7.89 7.50
C LYS A 79 -2.89 6.43 7.16
N LEU A 80 -1.74 6.10 6.55
CA LEU A 80 -1.33 4.72 6.28
C LEU A 80 0.07 4.51 6.81
N GLU A 81 0.24 3.45 7.59
CA GLU A 81 1.53 3.05 8.14
C GLU A 81 1.92 1.68 7.59
N THR A 82 3.16 1.54 7.16
CA THR A 82 3.67 0.24 6.73
C THR A 82 4.00 -0.59 7.96
N VAL A 83 3.31 -1.72 8.11
CA VAL A 83 3.48 -2.62 9.25
C VAL A 83 4.58 -3.63 8.99
N SER A 84 4.59 -4.22 7.80
CA SER A 84 5.57 -5.24 7.43
C SER A 84 5.80 -5.29 5.93
N VAL A 85 7.02 -5.67 5.57
CA VAL A 85 7.42 -5.96 4.20
C VAL A 85 8.14 -7.29 4.24
N GLU A 86 7.57 -8.31 3.63
CA GLU A 86 8.10 -9.67 3.65
C GLU A 86 8.33 -10.19 2.25
N ALA A 87 9.49 -10.77 2.00
CA ALA A 87 9.76 -11.45 0.74
C ALA A 87 8.81 -12.66 0.62
N TRP A 88 8.23 -12.85 -0.55
CA TRP A 88 7.25 -13.90 -0.80
C TRP A 88 7.69 -14.79 -1.95
N THR A 89 7.91 -16.06 -1.65
CA THR A 89 8.18 -17.07 -2.66
C THR A 89 6.87 -17.71 -3.06
N VAL A 90 6.39 -17.42 -4.27
CA VAL A 90 5.14 -17.98 -4.78
C VAL A 90 5.42 -19.40 -5.29
N LEU A 91 4.81 -20.39 -4.65
CA LEU A 91 4.92 -21.79 -5.04
C LEU A 91 3.73 -22.25 -5.86
N LEU A 92 2.57 -21.65 -5.66
CA LEU A 92 1.35 -22.02 -6.33
C LEU A 92 0.78 -20.79 -7.02
N ASP A 93 0.57 -20.88 -8.32
CA ASP A 93 -0.01 -19.79 -9.10
C ASP A 93 -1.17 -20.37 -9.92
N GLY A 94 -2.40 -20.08 -9.48
CA GLY A 94 -3.63 -20.58 -10.10
C GLY A 94 -4.29 -19.58 -11.06
N ARG A 95 -3.61 -18.49 -11.36
CA ARG A 95 -4.16 -17.45 -12.24
C ARG A 95 -4.15 -17.85 -13.69
#